data_6bf2bcac5eebc7ae416f1153aea5e27e
#
_entry.id   6bf2bcac5eebc7ae416f1153aea5e27e
#
_cell.length_a   1.000
_cell.length_b   1.000
_cell.length_c   1.000
_cell.angle_alpha   90.00
_cell.angle_beta   90.00
_cell.angle_gamma   90.00
#
_symmetry.space_group_name_H-M   'P 1'
#
loop_
_entity.id
_entity.type
_entity.pdbx_description
1 polymer ?
#
loop_
_entity_poly.entity_id
_entity_poly.type
_entity_poly.pdbx_seq_one_letter_code
_entity_poly.pdbx_strand_id
1 'polypeptide(L)'
;MRELKSSVRMKAKDSVLVAGFAGGVGLLGNVCGALAAGVFAMSAADHLGPKHGKRDSRIRGSFEELAGVNYRGAATRLRLEFVRQFGSELCINIIGGRFREAADHSTFVEQGGCENVRKLVIDWTAEHAARERTSA
;
A
#
# COMPACT_ATOMS: atom_id res chain seq x y z
N MET A 1 -0.82 5.57 6.62
CA MET A 1 0.62 5.25 6.51
C MET A 1 1.27 4.83 7.83
N ARG A 2 0.86 5.43 8.94
CA ARG A 2 1.42 5.09 10.26
C ARG A 2 1.20 3.60 10.60
N GLU A 3 0.00 3.10 10.37
CA GLU A 3 -0.36 1.70 10.61
C GLU A 3 0.41 0.75 9.70
N LEU A 4 0.61 1.14 8.43
CA LEU A 4 1.37 0.33 7.49
C LEU A 4 2.84 0.24 7.88
N LYS A 5 3.42 1.32 8.40
CA LYS A 5 4.79 1.30 8.93
C LYS A 5 4.95 0.28 10.04
N SER A 6 4.00 0.26 10.98
CA SER A 6 4.02 -0.69 12.07
C SER A 6 3.98 -2.12 11.56
N SER A 7 3.11 -2.37 10.58
CA SER A 7 2.91 -3.71 10.02
C SER A 7 4.13 -4.26 9.27
N VAL A 8 4.87 -3.42 8.56
CA VAL A 8 6.00 -3.83 7.73
C VAL A 8 7.34 -3.26 8.18
N ARG A 9 7.39 -2.65 9.36
CA ARG A 9 8.60 -2.08 9.95
C ARG A 9 9.26 -1.01 9.07
N MET A 10 8.46 -0.22 8.37
CA MET A 10 8.96 0.89 7.59
C MET A 10 9.48 2.00 8.49
N LYS A 11 10.58 2.63 8.09
CA LYS A 11 11.12 3.78 8.80
C LYS A 11 10.23 5.01 8.57
N ALA A 12 10.22 5.94 9.55
CA ALA A 12 9.40 7.16 9.46
C ALA A 12 9.66 7.94 8.16
N LYS A 13 10.92 8.03 7.73
CA LYS A 13 11.31 8.73 6.50
C LYS A 13 10.72 8.09 5.24
N ASP A 14 10.43 6.80 5.27
CA ASP A 14 9.95 6.08 4.10
C ASP A 14 8.51 6.43 3.75
N SER A 15 7.74 6.94 4.71
CA SER A 15 6.36 7.34 4.45
C SER A 15 6.26 8.56 3.54
N VAL A 16 7.31 9.36 3.45
CA VAL A 16 7.37 10.49 2.53
C VAL A 16 7.32 10.01 1.07
N LEU A 17 7.87 8.83 0.82
CA LEU A 17 7.91 8.24 -0.53
C LEU A 17 6.53 7.89 -1.08
N VAL A 18 5.54 7.76 -0.21
CA VAL A 18 4.17 7.41 -0.62
C VAL A 18 3.17 8.55 -0.43
N ALA A 19 3.63 9.71 0.02
CA ALA A 19 2.76 10.86 0.26
C ALA A 19 2.01 11.30 -1.01
N GLY A 20 2.65 11.18 -2.17
CA GLY A 20 2.05 11.53 -3.44
C GLY A 20 0.91 10.62 -3.90
N PHE A 21 0.69 9.50 -3.23
CA PHE A 21 -0.42 8.59 -3.58
C PHE A 21 -1.78 9.09 -3.06
N ALA A 22 -1.79 10.04 -2.12
CA ALA A 22 -3.01 10.53 -1.50
C ALA A 22 -4.02 11.03 -2.54
N GLY A 23 -5.29 10.72 -2.29
CA GLY A 23 -6.39 11.19 -3.13
C GLY A 23 -6.37 10.68 -4.57
N GLY A 24 -5.73 9.53 -4.79
CA GLY A 24 -5.64 8.91 -6.10
C GLY A 24 -4.52 9.48 -6.95
N VAL A 25 -3.33 9.47 -6.40
CA VAL A 25 -2.08 9.98 -7.00
C VAL A 25 -2.20 11.48 -7.32
N GLY A 26 -1.68 12.28 -6.41
CA GLY A 26 -1.70 13.74 -6.56
C GLY A 26 -3.11 14.34 -6.52
N LEU A 27 -4.04 13.72 -5.80
CA LEU A 27 -5.44 14.15 -5.65
C LEU A 27 -6.25 14.08 -6.95
N LEU A 28 -5.77 13.39 -7.97
CA LEU A 28 -6.42 13.35 -9.28
C LEU A 28 -7.48 12.26 -9.45
N GLY A 29 -7.79 11.54 -8.39
CA GLY A 29 -8.84 10.54 -8.42
C GLY A 29 -8.47 9.22 -9.11
N ASN A 30 -7.19 9.00 -9.36
CA ASN A 30 -6.67 7.76 -9.93
C ASN A 30 -6.62 6.63 -8.90
N VAL A 31 -5.70 5.70 -9.04
CA VAL A 31 -5.57 4.56 -8.12
C VAL A 31 -5.60 5.01 -6.67
N CYS A 32 -6.43 4.34 -5.86
CA CYS A 32 -6.55 4.65 -4.44
C CYS A 32 -5.18 4.63 -3.75
N GLY A 33 -4.88 5.71 -3.01
CA GLY A 33 -3.62 5.86 -2.31
C GLY A 33 -3.37 4.77 -1.26
N ALA A 34 -4.42 4.32 -0.58
CA ALA A 34 -4.30 3.23 0.39
C ALA A 34 -3.89 1.92 -0.30
N LEU A 35 -4.49 1.61 -1.45
CA LEU A 35 -4.13 0.44 -2.23
C LEU A 35 -2.68 0.53 -2.72
N ALA A 36 -2.29 1.66 -3.29
CA ALA A 36 -0.93 1.87 -3.78
C ALA A 36 0.09 1.76 -2.64
N ALA A 37 -0.20 2.37 -1.50
CA ALA A 37 0.67 2.28 -0.32
C ALA A 37 0.78 0.85 0.22
N GLY A 38 -0.32 0.09 0.18
CA GLY A 38 -0.32 -1.32 0.58
C GLY A 38 0.57 -2.17 -0.32
N VAL A 39 0.48 -1.98 -1.63
CA VAL A 39 1.34 -2.66 -2.59
C VAL A 39 2.80 -2.31 -2.36
N PHE A 40 3.10 -1.03 -2.13
CA PHE A 40 4.45 -0.58 -1.78
C PHE A 40 4.96 -1.29 -0.52
N ALA A 41 4.15 -1.31 0.53
CA ALA A 41 4.53 -1.93 1.81
C ALA A 41 4.77 -3.43 1.68
N MET A 42 3.94 -4.14 0.91
CA MET A 42 4.13 -5.58 0.68
C MET A 42 5.38 -5.85 -0.16
N SER A 43 5.65 -5.03 -1.16
CA SER A 43 6.87 -5.14 -1.95
C SER A 43 8.11 -4.91 -1.09
N ALA A 44 8.06 -3.92 -0.20
CA ALA A 44 9.14 -3.68 0.74
C ALA A 44 9.36 -4.86 1.68
N ALA A 45 8.29 -5.47 2.18
CA ALA A 45 8.39 -6.66 3.03
C ALA A 45 9.00 -7.85 2.28
N ASP A 46 8.62 -8.04 1.02
CA ASP A 46 9.10 -9.16 0.21
C ASP A 46 10.58 -9.02 -0.17
N HIS A 47 11.05 -7.80 -0.43
CA HIS A 47 12.39 -7.58 -0.99
C HIS A 47 13.39 -6.94 -0.03
N LEU A 48 12.91 -6.28 1.02
CA LEU A 48 13.74 -5.55 1.99
C LEU A 48 13.55 -6.07 3.42
N GLY A 49 12.81 -7.15 3.61
CA GLY A 49 12.54 -7.73 4.91
C GLY A 49 13.74 -8.47 5.50
N PRO A 50 13.66 -8.88 6.78
CA PRO A 50 14.77 -9.55 7.48
C PRO A 50 15.28 -10.81 6.80
N LYS A 51 14.42 -11.55 6.10
CA LYS A 51 14.81 -12.79 5.41
C LYS A 51 15.75 -12.56 4.24
N HIS A 52 15.87 -11.33 3.75
CA HIS A 52 16.77 -10.99 2.65
C HIS A 52 18.13 -10.50 3.13
N GLY A 53 18.37 -10.51 4.43
CA GLY A 53 19.66 -10.21 5.05
C GLY A 53 19.92 -8.74 5.31
N LYS A 54 20.54 -8.48 6.45
CA LYS A 54 20.90 -7.11 6.87
C LYS A 54 22.05 -6.53 6.07
N ARG A 55 22.82 -7.39 5.39
CA ARG A 55 24.07 -6.99 4.72
C ARG A 55 23.85 -6.46 3.33
N ASP A 56 22.69 -6.69 2.75
CA ASP A 56 22.45 -6.33 1.37
C ASP A 56 21.37 -5.25 1.30
N SER A 57 21.83 -4.00 1.24
CA SER A 57 20.96 -2.86 0.99
C SER A 57 20.62 -2.74 -0.49
N ARG A 58 21.15 -3.61 -1.34
CA ARG A 58 20.87 -3.61 -2.77
C ARG A 58 19.75 -4.58 -3.08
N ILE A 59 18.85 -4.12 -3.93
CA ILE A 59 17.83 -4.99 -4.48
C ILE A 59 18.52 -5.90 -5.49
N ARG A 60 18.45 -7.21 -5.25
CA ARG A 60 19.02 -8.19 -6.17
C ARG A 60 17.98 -8.61 -7.19
N GLY A 61 18.43 -8.79 -8.40
CA GLY A 61 17.60 -9.22 -9.50
C GLY A 61 17.20 -8.10 -10.43
N SER A 62 16.78 -8.46 -11.62
CA SER A 62 16.26 -7.52 -12.60
C SER A 62 14.86 -7.06 -12.20
N PHE A 63 14.42 -5.95 -12.79
CA PHE A 63 13.06 -5.48 -12.62
C PHE A 63 12.04 -6.57 -12.98
N GLU A 64 12.29 -7.34 -14.03
CA GLU A 64 11.40 -8.41 -14.47
C GLU A 64 11.26 -9.53 -13.42
N GLU A 65 12.36 -9.91 -12.78
CA GLU A 65 12.33 -10.90 -11.71
C GLU A 65 11.53 -10.42 -10.52
N LEU A 66 11.77 -9.16 -10.10
CA LEU A 66 11.07 -8.56 -8.96
C LEU A 66 9.57 -8.37 -9.26
N ALA A 67 9.24 -7.91 -10.46
CA ALA A 67 7.86 -7.77 -10.89
C ALA A 67 7.15 -9.13 -10.98
N GLY A 68 7.86 -10.17 -11.44
CA GLY A 68 7.34 -11.51 -11.52
C GLY A 68 6.92 -12.09 -10.18
N VAL A 69 7.66 -11.81 -9.12
CA VAL A 69 7.31 -12.22 -7.75
C VAL A 69 5.95 -11.65 -7.35
N ASN A 70 5.67 -10.40 -7.72
CA ASN A 70 4.44 -9.71 -7.33
C ASN A 70 3.27 -10.00 -8.27
N TYR A 71 3.52 -10.43 -9.50
CA TYR A 71 2.49 -10.59 -10.53
C TYR A 71 1.37 -11.58 -10.14
N ARG A 72 1.72 -12.67 -9.48
CA ARG A 72 0.75 -13.67 -8.97
C ARG A 72 0.76 -13.76 -7.46
N GLY A 73 1.37 -12.80 -6.81
CA GLY A 73 1.57 -12.79 -5.37
C GLY A 73 0.55 -11.95 -4.61
N ALA A 74 0.98 -11.48 -3.45
CA ALA A 74 0.13 -10.76 -2.51
C ALA A 74 -0.44 -9.46 -3.08
N ALA A 75 0.35 -8.72 -3.87
CA ALA A 75 -0.11 -7.46 -4.46
C ALA A 75 -1.29 -7.67 -5.41
N THR A 76 -1.21 -8.68 -6.28
CA THR A 76 -2.29 -9.02 -7.20
C THR A 76 -3.55 -9.43 -6.43
N ARG A 77 -3.39 -10.28 -5.41
CA ARG A 77 -4.53 -10.72 -4.59
C ARG A 77 -5.17 -9.56 -3.83
N LEU A 78 -4.37 -8.65 -3.28
CA LEU A 78 -4.91 -7.46 -2.62
C LEU A 78 -5.74 -6.61 -3.60
N ARG A 79 -5.21 -6.34 -4.78
CA ARG A 79 -5.92 -5.54 -5.77
C ARG A 79 -7.24 -6.19 -6.16
N LEU A 80 -7.25 -7.49 -6.40
CA LEU A 80 -8.47 -8.21 -6.77
C LEU A 80 -9.52 -8.16 -5.65
N GLU A 81 -9.11 -8.37 -4.41
CA GLU A 81 -10.01 -8.28 -3.26
C GLU A 81 -10.51 -6.86 -3.04
N PHE A 82 -9.65 -5.88 -3.24
CA PHE A 82 -10.00 -4.47 -3.13
C PHE A 82 -11.11 -4.10 -4.13
N VAL A 83 -10.94 -4.47 -5.39
CA VAL A 83 -11.95 -4.20 -6.43
C VAL A 83 -13.24 -4.97 -6.15
N ARG A 84 -13.14 -6.21 -5.64
CA ARG A 84 -14.33 -6.99 -5.27
C ARG A 84 -15.15 -6.29 -4.20
N GLN A 85 -14.50 -5.72 -3.19
CA GLN A 85 -15.22 -5.06 -2.08
C GLN A 85 -15.70 -3.66 -2.41
N PHE A 86 -14.92 -2.87 -3.13
CA PHE A 86 -15.24 -1.45 -3.35
C PHE A 86 -15.68 -1.12 -4.76
N GLY A 87 -15.70 -2.10 -5.66
CA GLY A 87 -16.19 -1.94 -7.04
C GLY A 87 -15.23 -1.25 -7.99
N SER A 88 -14.15 -0.67 -7.49
CA SER A 88 -13.14 0.03 -8.29
C SER A 88 -11.83 0.17 -7.52
N GLU A 89 -10.74 0.36 -8.24
CA GLU A 89 -9.45 0.75 -7.67
C GLU A 89 -9.22 2.26 -7.72
N LEU A 90 -10.12 3.00 -8.39
CA LEU A 90 -9.95 4.43 -8.59
C LEU A 90 -10.60 5.22 -7.46
N CYS A 91 -9.84 6.15 -6.90
CA CYS A 91 -10.32 7.02 -5.83
C CYS A 91 -11.59 7.77 -6.23
N ILE A 92 -11.65 8.30 -7.46
CA ILE A 92 -12.81 9.03 -7.95
C ILE A 92 -14.10 8.20 -7.89
N ASN A 93 -14.01 6.90 -8.16
CA ASN A 93 -15.18 6.00 -8.12
C ASN A 93 -15.57 5.60 -6.70
N ILE A 94 -14.57 5.50 -5.81
CA ILE A 94 -14.79 5.07 -4.42
C ILE A 94 -15.44 6.20 -3.61
N ILE A 95 -14.96 7.43 -3.75
CA ILE A 95 -15.45 8.56 -2.96
C ILE A 95 -16.45 9.44 -3.71
N GLY A 96 -16.62 9.22 -5.03
CA GLY A 96 -17.59 9.98 -5.83
C GLY A 96 -17.08 11.34 -6.31
N GLY A 97 -15.77 11.57 -6.31
CA GLY A 97 -15.20 12.84 -6.74
C GLY A 97 -13.71 12.94 -6.44
N ARG A 98 -13.19 14.14 -6.61
CA ARG A 98 -11.78 14.47 -6.34
C ARG A 98 -11.68 15.46 -5.20
N PHE A 99 -10.56 15.42 -4.49
CA PHE A 99 -10.23 16.46 -3.53
C PHE A 99 -9.61 17.65 -4.27
N ARG A 100 -9.95 18.87 -3.85
CA ARG A 100 -9.39 20.09 -4.41
C ARG A 100 -8.00 20.36 -3.88
N GLU A 101 -7.81 20.11 -2.60
CA GLU A 101 -6.59 20.39 -1.86
C GLU A 101 -6.25 19.26 -0.90
N ALA A 102 -4.98 19.19 -0.50
CA ALA A 102 -4.53 18.22 0.48
C ALA A 102 -5.28 18.33 1.82
N ALA A 103 -5.63 19.55 2.22
CA ALA A 103 -6.41 19.79 3.45
C ALA A 103 -7.78 19.12 3.40
N ASP A 104 -8.43 19.13 2.24
CA ASP A 104 -9.74 18.47 2.05
C ASP A 104 -9.62 16.96 2.22
N HIS A 105 -8.56 16.37 1.68
CA HIS A 105 -8.26 14.95 1.85
C HIS A 105 -8.05 14.61 3.33
N SER A 106 -7.23 15.38 4.02
CA SER A 106 -6.96 15.17 5.44
C SER A 106 -8.21 15.26 6.29
N THR A 107 -9.05 16.27 6.04
CA THR A 107 -10.32 16.44 6.74
C THR A 107 -11.25 15.25 6.51
N PHE A 108 -11.37 14.80 5.26
CA PHE A 108 -12.21 13.65 4.91
C PHE A 108 -11.76 12.38 5.66
N VAL A 109 -10.46 12.12 5.70
CA VAL A 109 -9.89 10.96 6.41
C VAL A 109 -10.10 11.08 7.91
N GLU A 110 -9.90 12.26 8.50
CA GLU A 110 -10.09 12.50 9.93
C GLU A 110 -11.55 12.32 10.34
N GLN A 111 -12.49 12.58 9.46
CA GLN A 111 -13.92 12.39 9.69
C GLN A 111 -14.39 10.95 9.47
N GLY A 112 -13.47 10.02 9.29
CA GLY A 112 -13.77 8.60 9.09
C GLY A 112 -13.96 8.20 7.63
N GLY A 113 -13.70 9.10 6.69
CA GLY A 113 -13.73 8.77 5.27
C GLY A 113 -12.64 7.75 4.94
N CYS A 114 -12.95 6.81 4.05
CA CYS A 114 -12.05 5.73 3.66
C CYS A 114 -11.66 4.76 4.79
N GLU A 115 -12.40 4.74 5.90
CA GLU A 115 -12.10 3.86 7.03
C GLU A 115 -12.08 2.39 6.61
N ASN A 116 -13.10 1.94 5.88
CA ASN A 116 -13.19 0.56 5.41
C ASN A 116 -12.10 0.21 4.41
N VAL A 117 -11.75 1.17 3.55
CA VAL A 117 -10.67 1.02 2.56
C VAL A 117 -9.34 0.82 3.28
N ARG A 118 -9.04 1.70 4.23
CA ARG A 118 -7.81 1.62 5.01
C ARG A 118 -7.73 0.33 5.82
N LYS A 119 -8.83 -0.05 6.44
CA LYS A 119 -8.91 -1.27 7.24
C LYS A 119 -8.57 -2.50 6.42
N LEU A 120 -9.17 -2.64 5.24
CA LEU A 120 -8.86 -3.78 4.36
C LEU A 120 -7.37 -3.85 4.04
N VAL A 121 -6.77 -2.73 3.64
CA VAL A 121 -5.37 -2.70 3.24
C VAL A 121 -4.45 -2.96 4.43
N ILE A 122 -4.74 -2.36 5.58
CA ILE A 122 -3.94 -2.55 6.80
C ILE A 122 -3.98 -4.01 7.24
N ASP A 123 -5.17 -4.60 7.34
CA ASP A 123 -5.32 -5.99 7.77
C ASP A 123 -4.62 -6.95 6.81
N TRP A 124 -4.78 -6.73 5.51
CA TRP A 124 -4.12 -7.56 4.50
C TRP A 124 -2.60 -7.46 4.58
N THR A 125 -2.07 -6.24 4.70
CA THR A 125 -0.64 -5.99 4.77
C THR A 125 -0.04 -6.57 6.05
N ALA A 126 -0.72 -6.43 7.18
CA ALA A 126 -0.28 -6.99 8.45
C ALA A 126 -0.23 -8.52 8.40
N GLU A 127 -1.23 -9.15 7.82
CA GLU A 127 -1.29 -10.60 7.64
C GLU A 127 -0.17 -11.09 6.73
N HIS A 128 0.07 -10.41 5.62
CA HIS A 128 1.17 -10.73 4.72
C HIS A 128 2.53 -10.62 5.42
N ALA A 129 2.76 -9.54 6.16
CA ALA A 129 3.99 -9.34 6.91
C ALA A 129 4.20 -10.43 7.96
N ALA A 130 3.13 -10.87 8.63
CA ALA A 130 3.20 -11.96 9.59
C ALA A 130 3.59 -13.28 8.95
N ARG A 131 3.03 -13.60 7.78
CA ARG A 131 3.39 -14.81 7.02
C ARG A 131 4.85 -14.78 6.60
N GLU A 132 5.34 -13.65 6.13
CA GLU A 132 6.73 -13.50 5.72
C GLU A 132 7.70 -13.69 6.90
N ARG A 133 7.31 -13.27 8.10
CA ARG A 133 8.13 -13.48 9.31
C ARG A 133 8.18 -14.94 9.73
N THR A 134 7.10 -15.69 9.57
CA THR A 134 7.02 -17.10 9.98
C THR A 134 7.61 -18.06 8.98
N SER A 135 7.69 -17.67 7.70
CA SER A 135 8.24 -18.51 6.63
C SER A 135 9.76 -18.39 6.47
N ALA A 136 10.41 -17.55 7.28
CA ALA A 136 11.86 -17.35 7.21
C ALA A 136 12.64 -18.52 7.94
#